data_66642724283d538dfdedf6840d6b0b32
#
_entry.id   66642724283d538dfdedf6840d6b0b32
#
_cell.length_a   1.000
_cell.length_b   1.000
_cell.length_c   1.000
_cell.angle_alpha   90.00
_cell.angle_beta   90.00
_cell.angle_gamma   90.00
#
_symmetry.space_group_name_H-M   'P 1'
#
loop_
_entity.id
_entity.type
_entity.pdbx_description
1 polymer ?
#
loop_
_entity_poly.entity_id
_entity_poly.type
_entity_poly.pdbx_seq_one_letter_code
_entity_poly.pdbx_strand_id
1 'polypeptide(L)'
;MEEQPQAVDIKAINEKIEKESAFVELLTLEINKVIVGQKHMVERLLIGLLGKGHVLLEGVPGLAKTLAINTLSQAVSGAFSRIQFTPDLLPADVIGTLIYNMKANDFTIKKGPVFANFVLADEINRAPAKVQSALLEAMQEKQVTIGDETFSLDRPFLVMATQNPVEQEGTYPLPEAQVDRFMLKTVIDYPKLEDEQQIVRSNLKGAFEKINPVVSVKEILSAQKSVTEVYMDEKIEKYILDIIFATRYPERYNLDELKPLISFGASPRGSINLATAAKCYAFIKRRGYVIPEDVRAVILDVLRHRIGLTYEAEAENITSEDIINKIVNVIEVP
;
A
#
# COMPACT_ATOMS: atom_id res chain seq x y z
N MET A 1 -33.92 -17.45 22.79
CA MET A 1 -32.91 -16.93 23.70
C MET A 1 -31.94 -16.19 22.82
N GLU A 2 -32.05 -14.86 22.77
CA GLU A 2 -31.08 -14.02 22.08
C GLU A 2 -29.83 -13.98 22.95
N GLU A 3 -28.72 -14.48 22.43
CA GLU A 3 -27.41 -14.32 23.07
C GLU A 3 -27.12 -12.82 23.13
N GLN A 4 -27.02 -12.28 24.35
CA GLN A 4 -26.54 -10.91 24.55
C GLN A 4 -25.11 -10.84 23.98
N PRO A 5 -24.77 -9.84 23.15
CA PRO A 5 -23.42 -9.69 22.66
C PRO A 5 -22.47 -9.56 23.85
N GLN A 6 -21.49 -10.48 23.94
CA GLN A 6 -20.45 -10.40 24.95
C GLN A 6 -19.79 -9.03 24.84
N ALA A 7 -19.76 -8.29 25.95
CA ALA A 7 -19.06 -7.00 25.99
C ALA A 7 -17.60 -7.22 25.56
N VAL A 8 -17.18 -6.52 24.52
CA VAL A 8 -15.80 -6.62 24.01
C VAL A 8 -14.86 -6.12 25.08
N ASP A 9 -13.95 -6.97 25.55
CA ASP A 9 -12.93 -6.57 26.52
C ASP A 9 -11.80 -5.80 25.81
N ILE A 10 -12.03 -4.50 25.62
CA ILE A 10 -11.09 -3.59 24.95
C ILE A 10 -9.75 -3.56 25.67
N LYS A 11 -9.74 -3.73 27.01
CA LYS A 11 -8.50 -3.73 27.80
C LYS A 11 -7.63 -4.94 27.47
N ALA A 12 -8.23 -6.13 27.42
CA ALA A 12 -7.50 -7.36 27.04
C ALA A 12 -6.98 -7.29 25.61
N ILE A 13 -7.79 -6.76 24.67
CA ILE A 13 -7.35 -6.52 23.28
C ILE A 13 -6.17 -5.56 23.25
N ASN A 14 -6.23 -4.45 23.99
CA ASN A 14 -5.17 -3.46 24.01
C ASN A 14 -3.86 -4.02 24.56
N GLU A 15 -3.89 -4.75 25.66
CA GLU A 15 -2.71 -5.42 26.25
C GLU A 15 -2.10 -6.45 25.31
N LYS A 16 -2.93 -7.19 24.58
CA LYS A 16 -2.49 -8.13 23.54
C LYS A 16 -1.78 -7.40 22.40
N ILE A 17 -2.44 -6.38 21.83
CA ILE A 17 -1.90 -5.62 20.67
C ILE A 17 -0.60 -4.89 21.06
N GLU A 18 -0.52 -4.33 22.26
CA GLU A 18 0.70 -3.67 22.74
C GLU A 18 1.92 -4.61 22.75
N LYS A 19 1.71 -5.87 23.14
CA LYS A 19 2.78 -6.89 23.11
C LYS A 19 3.12 -7.33 21.67
N GLU A 20 2.08 -7.64 20.89
CA GLU A 20 2.26 -8.19 19.54
C GLU A 20 2.75 -7.15 18.52
N SER A 21 2.55 -5.86 18.76
CA SER A 21 3.05 -4.77 17.92
C SER A 21 4.46 -4.27 18.31
N ALA A 22 5.04 -4.77 19.39
CA ALA A 22 6.35 -4.30 19.87
C ALA A 22 7.47 -4.41 18.82
N PHE A 23 7.41 -5.41 17.95
CA PHE A 23 8.39 -5.58 16.86
C PHE A 23 8.37 -4.43 15.85
N VAL A 24 7.26 -3.70 15.71
CA VAL A 24 7.14 -2.58 14.75
C VAL A 24 8.15 -1.48 15.05
N GLU A 25 8.40 -1.22 16.34
CA GLU A 25 9.41 -0.26 16.75
C GLU A 25 10.82 -0.71 16.36
N LEU A 26 11.15 -1.98 16.64
CA LEU A 26 12.44 -2.58 16.25
C LEU A 26 12.62 -2.56 14.73
N LEU A 27 11.57 -2.92 13.99
CA LEU A 27 11.59 -2.91 12.52
C LEU A 27 11.79 -1.49 11.98
N THR A 28 11.10 -0.51 12.56
CA THR A 28 11.24 0.89 12.16
C THR A 28 12.64 1.44 12.46
N LEU A 29 13.20 1.10 13.64
CA LEU A 29 14.57 1.48 13.99
C LEU A 29 15.61 0.89 13.02
N GLU A 30 15.43 -0.39 12.66
CA GLU A 30 16.34 -1.06 11.73
C GLU A 30 16.28 -0.43 10.33
N ILE A 31 15.07 -0.15 9.83
CA ILE A 31 14.87 0.51 8.53
C ILE A 31 15.47 1.93 8.54
N ASN A 32 15.31 2.67 9.61
CA ASN A 32 15.80 4.06 9.73
C ASN A 32 17.35 4.17 9.77
N LYS A 33 18.07 3.07 9.93
CA LYS A 33 19.56 3.07 9.76
C LYS A 33 19.96 3.42 8.33
N VAL A 34 19.12 3.07 7.36
CA VAL A 34 19.39 3.23 5.92
C VAL A 34 18.47 4.26 5.27
N ILE A 35 17.19 4.28 5.68
CA ILE A 35 16.20 5.19 5.13
C ILE A 35 16.11 6.43 6.00
N VAL A 36 16.60 7.55 5.47
CA VAL A 36 16.60 8.85 6.14
C VAL A 36 15.47 9.73 5.57
N GLY A 37 14.69 10.38 6.42
CA GLY A 37 13.71 11.40 6.05
C GLY A 37 12.40 10.90 5.43
N GLN A 38 12.27 9.60 5.11
CA GLN A 38 11.10 9.02 4.43
C GLN A 38 10.17 8.23 5.39
N LYS A 39 9.93 8.78 6.59
CA LYS A 39 9.11 8.11 7.63
C LYS A 39 7.71 7.77 7.14
N HIS A 40 7.09 8.68 6.39
CA HIS A 40 5.75 8.48 5.83
C HIS A 40 5.71 7.26 4.89
N MET A 41 6.66 7.16 3.96
CA MET A 41 6.77 6.02 3.03
C MET A 41 6.94 4.70 3.80
N VAL A 42 7.83 4.65 4.78
CA VAL A 42 8.06 3.44 5.61
C VAL A 42 6.78 3.03 6.35
N GLU A 43 6.09 3.98 6.98
CA GLU A 43 4.84 3.72 7.69
C GLU A 43 3.76 3.19 6.73
N ARG A 44 3.64 3.72 5.50
CA ARG A 44 2.70 3.23 4.48
C ARG A 44 3.05 1.84 3.96
N LEU A 45 4.33 1.52 3.82
CA LEU A 45 4.77 0.15 3.50
C LEU A 45 4.40 -0.85 4.61
N LEU A 46 4.56 -0.46 5.87
CA LEU A 46 4.14 -1.27 7.02
C LEU A 46 2.61 -1.48 7.05
N ILE A 47 1.82 -0.43 6.78
CA ILE A 47 0.36 -0.55 6.65
C ILE A 47 -0.01 -1.51 5.52
N GLY A 48 0.61 -1.39 4.35
CA GLY A 48 0.39 -2.31 3.23
C GLY A 48 0.73 -3.75 3.59
N LEU A 49 1.86 -3.98 4.26
CA LEU A 49 2.30 -5.31 4.71
C LEU A 49 1.32 -5.92 5.72
N LEU A 50 0.97 -5.17 6.76
CA LEU A 50 0.08 -5.62 7.84
C LEU A 50 -1.38 -5.77 7.37
N GLY A 51 -1.83 -4.88 6.49
CA GLY A 51 -3.17 -4.89 5.91
C GLY A 51 -3.36 -5.90 4.75
N LYS A 52 -2.31 -6.65 4.38
CA LYS A 52 -2.31 -7.59 3.23
C LYS A 52 -2.66 -6.89 1.91
N GLY A 53 -2.37 -5.58 1.83
CA GLY A 53 -2.58 -4.73 0.67
C GLY A 53 -1.29 -4.47 -0.09
N HIS A 54 -1.39 -3.71 -1.18
CA HIS A 54 -0.28 -3.30 -2.03
C HIS A 54 -0.19 -1.79 -2.07
N VAL A 55 0.98 -1.24 -2.37
CA VAL A 55 1.25 0.19 -2.29
C VAL A 55 1.74 0.71 -3.63
N LEU A 56 1.12 1.77 -4.13
CA LEU A 56 1.58 2.54 -5.27
C LEU A 56 2.30 3.79 -4.76
N LEU A 57 3.56 3.95 -5.10
CA LEU A 57 4.34 5.13 -4.78
C LEU A 57 4.46 6.04 -6.00
N GLU A 58 4.02 7.27 -5.84
CA GLU A 58 4.19 8.31 -6.85
C GLU A 58 5.24 9.32 -6.38
N GLY A 59 6.20 9.63 -7.23
CA GLY A 59 7.24 10.60 -6.92
C GLY A 59 8.39 10.53 -7.91
N VAL A 60 9.21 11.59 -7.94
CA VAL A 60 10.37 11.69 -8.81
C VAL A 60 11.42 10.60 -8.55
N PRO A 61 12.28 10.30 -9.51
CA PRO A 61 13.41 9.39 -9.30
C PRO A 61 14.34 9.86 -8.16
N GLY A 62 15.07 8.91 -7.56
CA GLY A 62 16.09 9.26 -6.56
C GLY A 62 15.60 9.37 -5.12
N LEU A 63 14.31 9.16 -4.83
CA LEU A 63 13.72 9.26 -3.48
C LEU A 63 13.79 7.96 -2.66
N ALA A 64 14.80 7.13 -2.87
CA ALA A 64 15.07 5.89 -2.13
C ALA A 64 13.93 4.85 -2.15
N LYS A 65 13.01 4.89 -3.12
CA LYS A 65 11.88 3.95 -3.24
C LYS A 65 12.34 2.49 -3.28
N THR A 66 13.28 2.17 -4.17
CA THR A 66 13.88 0.83 -4.28
C THR A 66 14.58 0.40 -3.01
N LEU A 67 15.30 1.33 -2.37
CA LEU A 67 16.04 1.08 -1.14
C LEU A 67 15.07 0.74 0.01
N ALA A 68 13.94 1.41 0.11
CA ALA A 68 12.97 1.22 1.19
C ALA A 68 12.39 -0.20 1.22
N ILE A 69 11.90 -0.71 0.08
CA ILE A 69 11.31 -2.06 0.05
C ILE A 69 12.38 -3.16 0.19
N ASN A 70 13.57 -2.94 -0.37
CA ASN A 70 14.68 -3.88 -0.19
C ASN A 70 15.11 -3.95 1.28
N THR A 71 15.25 -2.80 1.94
CA THR A 71 15.55 -2.72 3.37
C THR A 71 14.46 -3.41 4.21
N LEU A 72 13.19 -3.17 3.91
CA LEU A 72 12.06 -3.83 4.57
C LEU A 72 12.14 -5.37 4.41
N SER A 73 12.41 -5.85 3.19
CA SER A 73 12.52 -7.30 2.92
C SER A 73 13.65 -7.95 3.69
N GLN A 74 14.80 -7.30 3.81
CA GLN A 74 15.94 -7.77 4.60
C GLN A 74 15.62 -7.79 6.09
N ALA A 75 14.99 -6.75 6.61
CA ALA A 75 14.62 -6.66 8.02
C ALA A 75 13.56 -7.69 8.45
N VAL A 76 12.76 -8.20 7.48
CA VAL A 76 11.73 -9.26 7.69
C VAL A 76 12.22 -10.66 7.30
N SER A 77 13.45 -10.81 6.78
CA SER A 77 13.95 -12.08 6.20
C SER A 77 13.06 -12.65 5.10
N GLY A 78 12.43 -11.80 4.30
CA GLY A 78 11.59 -12.20 3.19
C GLY A 78 12.32 -12.17 1.85
N ALA A 79 11.88 -12.99 0.90
CA ALA A 79 12.40 -12.97 -0.47
C ALA A 79 12.03 -11.65 -1.16
N PHE A 80 13.00 -11.02 -1.81
CA PHE A 80 12.82 -9.79 -2.57
C PHE A 80 13.05 -10.00 -4.06
N SER A 81 12.23 -9.35 -4.87
CA SER A 81 12.40 -9.29 -6.32
C SER A 81 12.14 -7.89 -6.84
N ARG A 82 12.88 -7.46 -7.87
CA ARG A 82 12.66 -6.21 -8.59
C ARG A 82 12.32 -6.52 -10.04
N ILE A 83 11.26 -5.90 -10.52
CA ILE A 83 10.82 -5.94 -11.91
C ILE A 83 10.90 -4.51 -12.43
N GLN A 84 11.81 -4.24 -13.37
CA GLN A 84 11.85 -2.96 -14.07
C GLN A 84 10.87 -3.03 -15.22
N PHE A 85 9.86 -2.19 -15.21
CA PHE A 85 8.87 -2.14 -16.27
C PHE A 85 9.40 -1.35 -17.45
N THR A 86 9.38 -1.96 -18.64
CA THR A 86 9.86 -1.39 -19.91
C THR A 86 8.86 -1.68 -21.03
N PRO A 87 8.87 -0.92 -22.14
CA PRO A 87 7.92 -1.11 -23.24
C PRO A 87 7.97 -2.48 -23.91
N ASP A 88 9.10 -3.17 -23.83
CA ASP A 88 9.35 -4.48 -24.43
C ASP A 88 9.08 -5.66 -23.48
N LEU A 89 8.74 -5.40 -22.22
CA LEU A 89 8.45 -6.43 -21.23
C LEU A 89 7.20 -7.25 -21.63
N LEU A 90 7.26 -8.56 -21.41
CA LEU A 90 6.15 -9.47 -21.66
C LEU A 90 5.53 -9.96 -20.33
N PRO A 91 4.25 -10.37 -20.30
CA PRO A 91 3.65 -10.99 -19.12
C PRO A 91 4.45 -12.17 -18.56
N ALA A 92 5.03 -13.00 -19.45
CA ALA A 92 5.87 -14.13 -19.09
C ALA A 92 7.14 -13.74 -18.29
N ASP A 93 7.67 -12.54 -18.51
CA ASP A 93 8.83 -12.03 -17.77
C ASP A 93 8.47 -11.70 -16.32
N VAL A 94 7.20 -11.43 -16.03
CA VAL A 94 6.67 -11.14 -14.69
C VAL A 94 6.26 -12.42 -13.98
N ILE A 95 5.41 -13.23 -14.62
CA ILE A 95 4.76 -14.39 -13.99
C ILE A 95 5.52 -15.70 -14.21
N GLY A 96 6.34 -15.79 -15.25
CA GLY A 96 7.04 -17.01 -15.63
C GLY A 96 6.47 -17.66 -16.87
N THR A 97 7.12 -18.73 -17.33
CA THR A 97 6.80 -19.41 -18.59
C THR A 97 7.17 -20.90 -18.56
N LEU A 98 6.65 -21.61 -19.53
CA LEU A 98 7.11 -22.98 -19.85
C LEU A 98 8.37 -22.90 -20.72
N ILE A 99 9.40 -23.65 -20.35
CA ILE A 99 10.64 -23.81 -21.12
C ILE A 99 10.77 -25.26 -21.55
N TYR A 100 10.97 -25.48 -22.85
CA TYR A 100 11.24 -26.80 -23.36
C TYR A 100 12.65 -27.27 -22.98
N ASN A 101 12.72 -28.37 -22.24
CA ASN A 101 13.97 -29.01 -21.85
C ASN A 101 14.33 -30.12 -22.85
N MET A 102 15.27 -29.84 -23.74
CA MET A 102 15.70 -30.79 -24.78
C MET A 102 16.26 -32.13 -24.20
N LYS A 103 16.85 -32.09 -23.01
CA LYS A 103 17.41 -33.30 -22.38
C LYS A 103 16.35 -34.23 -21.83
N ALA A 104 15.31 -33.65 -21.25
CA ALA A 104 14.17 -34.38 -20.68
C ALA A 104 13.08 -34.67 -21.73
N ASN A 105 13.14 -34.04 -22.90
CA ASN A 105 12.11 -34.03 -23.94
C ASN A 105 10.73 -33.63 -23.38
N ASP A 106 10.72 -32.65 -22.47
CA ASP A 106 9.53 -32.20 -21.73
C ASP A 106 9.60 -30.70 -21.43
N PHE A 107 8.46 -30.11 -21.05
CA PHE A 107 8.37 -28.74 -20.62
C PHE A 107 8.62 -28.61 -19.12
N THR A 108 9.43 -27.65 -18.73
CA THR A 108 9.67 -27.30 -17.33
C THR A 108 9.17 -25.88 -17.05
N ILE A 109 8.57 -25.69 -15.88
CA ILE A 109 8.07 -24.39 -15.47
C ILE A 109 9.23 -23.56 -14.91
N LYS A 110 9.44 -22.37 -15.48
CA LYS A 110 10.31 -21.33 -14.92
C LYS A 110 9.43 -20.26 -14.28
N LYS A 111 9.41 -20.24 -12.96
CA LYS A 111 8.71 -19.20 -12.20
C LYS A 111 9.34 -17.83 -12.43
N GLY A 112 8.50 -16.80 -12.57
CA GLY A 112 8.90 -15.41 -12.74
C GLY A 112 9.22 -14.71 -11.43
N PRO A 113 9.68 -13.46 -11.49
CA PRO A 113 10.06 -12.66 -10.32
C PRO A 113 8.88 -12.33 -9.37
N VAL A 114 7.63 -12.51 -9.79
CA VAL A 114 6.47 -12.31 -8.93
C VAL A 114 6.40 -13.31 -7.76
N PHE A 115 7.13 -14.43 -7.84
CA PHE A 115 7.23 -15.43 -6.78
C PHE A 115 8.23 -15.02 -5.70
N ALA A 116 7.95 -13.89 -5.06
CA ALA A 116 8.71 -13.38 -3.92
C ALA A 116 7.74 -12.76 -2.90
N ASN A 117 8.17 -12.63 -1.64
CA ASN A 117 7.35 -12.00 -0.60
C ASN A 117 7.21 -10.49 -0.83
N PHE A 118 8.28 -9.85 -1.31
CA PHE A 118 8.37 -8.42 -1.54
C PHE A 118 8.75 -8.19 -3.00
N VAL A 119 7.85 -7.60 -3.76
CA VAL A 119 8.05 -7.30 -5.18
C VAL A 119 8.05 -5.80 -5.39
N LEU A 120 9.13 -5.28 -5.97
CA LEU A 120 9.17 -3.93 -6.50
C LEU A 120 8.81 -3.97 -7.99
N ALA A 121 7.69 -3.39 -8.35
CA ALA A 121 7.31 -3.10 -9.74
C ALA A 121 7.73 -1.67 -10.07
N ASP A 122 8.95 -1.51 -10.58
CA ASP A 122 9.53 -0.19 -10.80
C ASP A 122 9.08 0.39 -12.14
N GLU A 123 8.55 1.62 -12.11
CA GLU A 123 7.99 2.35 -13.26
C GLU A 123 6.87 1.57 -13.97
N ILE A 124 5.87 1.10 -13.22
CA ILE A 124 4.78 0.24 -13.71
C ILE A 124 4.06 0.80 -14.94
N ASN A 125 4.01 2.13 -15.07
CA ASN A 125 3.40 2.83 -16.20
C ASN A 125 4.22 2.80 -17.50
N ARG A 126 5.44 2.24 -17.52
CA ARG A 126 6.27 2.13 -18.73
C ARG A 126 6.01 0.85 -19.54
N ALA A 127 5.37 -0.14 -18.96
CA ALA A 127 5.04 -1.36 -19.70
C ALA A 127 3.62 -1.35 -20.27
N PRO A 128 3.38 -2.11 -21.36
CA PRO A 128 2.06 -2.24 -21.96
C PRO A 128 0.99 -2.77 -20.98
N ALA A 129 -0.27 -2.42 -21.22
CA ALA A 129 -1.40 -2.78 -20.36
C ALA A 129 -1.52 -4.29 -20.05
N LYS A 130 -1.09 -5.17 -20.98
CA LYS A 130 -1.10 -6.63 -20.77
C LYS A 130 -0.15 -7.06 -19.64
N VAL A 131 1.01 -6.43 -19.54
CA VAL A 131 2.01 -6.71 -18.49
C VAL A 131 1.53 -6.18 -17.15
N GLN A 132 1.01 -4.95 -17.15
CA GLN A 132 0.39 -4.36 -15.96
C GLN A 132 -0.73 -5.27 -15.43
N SER A 133 -1.62 -5.74 -16.32
CA SER A 133 -2.73 -6.61 -15.96
C SER A 133 -2.28 -7.94 -15.35
N ALA A 134 -1.20 -8.54 -15.85
CA ALA A 134 -0.66 -9.80 -15.30
C ALA A 134 -0.19 -9.63 -13.84
N LEU A 135 0.53 -8.53 -13.53
CA LEU A 135 0.92 -8.23 -12.15
C LEU A 135 -0.30 -7.95 -11.26
N LEU A 136 -1.24 -7.13 -11.74
CA LEU A 136 -2.43 -6.74 -10.98
C LEU A 136 -3.39 -7.93 -10.71
N GLU A 137 -3.42 -8.90 -11.61
CA GLU A 137 -4.12 -10.18 -11.41
C GLU A 137 -3.45 -11.00 -10.32
N ALA A 138 -2.13 -11.18 -10.39
CA ALA A 138 -1.35 -11.87 -9.37
C ALA A 138 -1.51 -11.22 -7.97
N MET A 139 -1.60 -9.88 -7.92
CA MET A 139 -1.85 -9.14 -6.67
C MET A 139 -3.23 -9.46 -6.08
N GLN A 140 -4.25 -9.55 -6.90
CA GLN A 140 -5.63 -9.77 -6.48
C GLN A 140 -5.88 -11.24 -6.11
N GLU A 141 -5.53 -12.15 -7.01
CA GLU A 141 -5.81 -13.58 -6.87
C GLU A 141 -4.82 -14.29 -5.94
N LYS A 142 -3.65 -13.69 -5.69
CA LYS A 142 -2.54 -14.27 -4.89
C LYS A 142 -2.10 -15.63 -5.41
N GLN A 143 -2.27 -15.84 -6.70
CA GLN A 143 -1.85 -17.02 -7.46
C GLN A 143 -1.56 -16.65 -8.91
N VAL A 144 -0.85 -17.51 -9.60
CA VAL A 144 -0.44 -17.33 -11.00
C VAL A 144 -0.63 -18.64 -11.73
N THR A 145 -1.19 -18.61 -12.93
CA THR A 145 -1.29 -19.78 -13.82
C THR A 145 -0.20 -19.73 -14.88
N ILE A 146 0.59 -20.79 -15.01
CA ILE A 146 1.65 -20.96 -16.01
C ILE A 146 1.37 -22.26 -16.78
N GLY A 147 1.04 -22.15 -18.06
CA GLY A 147 0.50 -23.29 -18.81
C GLY A 147 -0.82 -23.75 -18.19
N ASP A 148 -0.88 -25.04 -17.81
CA ASP A 148 -2.07 -25.66 -17.23
C ASP A 148 -2.04 -25.72 -15.69
N GLU A 149 -0.96 -25.21 -15.06
CA GLU A 149 -0.77 -25.29 -13.62
C GLU A 149 -0.94 -23.94 -12.91
N THR A 150 -1.64 -23.94 -11.78
CA THR A 150 -1.84 -22.75 -10.93
C THR A 150 -1.01 -22.84 -9.66
N PHE A 151 -0.24 -21.81 -9.39
CA PHE A 151 0.68 -21.71 -8.25
C PHE A 151 0.24 -20.58 -7.32
N SER A 152 0.06 -20.89 -6.04
CA SER A 152 -0.13 -19.86 -5.01
C SER A 152 1.16 -19.08 -4.77
N LEU A 153 1.02 -17.76 -4.54
CA LEU A 153 2.13 -16.92 -4.12
C LEU A 153 2.39 -17.03 -2.62
N ASP A 154 3.67 -16.98 -2.24
CA ASP A 154 4.08 -17.08 -0.84
C ASP A 154 3.59 -15.88 -0.01
N ARG A 155 3.20 -16.12 1.23
CA ARG A 155 2.75 -15.08 2.16
C ARG A 155 3.84 -14.76 3.19
N PRO A 156 3.97 -13.48 3.62
CA PRO A 156 3.23 -12.31 3.13
C PRO A 156 3.61 -11.98 1.69
N PHE A 157 2.68 -11.39 0.94
CA PHE A 157 2.91 -10.93 -0.42
C PHE A 157 2.61 -9.44 -0.51
N LEU A 158 3.65 -8.63 -0.69
CA LEU A 158 3.56 -7.18 -0.82
C LEU A 158 4.16 -6.74 -2.15
N VAL A 159 3.36 -6.12 -2.99
CA VAL A 159 3.85 -5.40 -4.16
C VAL A 159 3.90 -3.91 -3.83
N MET A 160 5.07 -3.32 -4.04
CA MET A 160 5.26 -1.89 -4.12
C MET A 160 5.47 -1.54 -5.59
N ALA A 161 4.53 -0.84 -6.18
CA ALA A 161 4.67 -0.30 -7.53
C ALA A 161 5.13 1.16 -7.45
N THR A 162 5.96 1.59 -8.42
CA THR A 162 6.36 3.00 -8.53
C THR A 162 5.84 3.60 -9.82
N GLN A 163 5.52 4.88 -9.74
CA GLN A 163 5.09 5.71 -10.87
C GLN A 163 5.87 7.02 -10.84
N ASN A 164 6.36 7.45 -12.01
CA ASN A 164 6.96 8.77 -12.15
C ASN A 164 5.94 9.72 -12.79
N PRO A 165 5.46 10.76 -12.08
CA PRO A 165 4.46 11.66 -12.63
C PRO A 165 5.00 12.62 -13.70
N VAL A 166 6.33 12.81 -13.76
CA VAL A 166 6.96 13.78 -14.68
C VAL A 166 7.18 13.19 -16.07
N GLU A 167 7.43 11.88 -16.17
CA GLU A 167 7.65 11.21 -17.45
C GLU A 167 6.30 10.87 -18.11
N GLN A 168 5.95 11.61 -19.17
CA GLN A 168 4.75 11.36 -19.97
C GLN A 168 5.04 10.62 -21.27
N GLU A 169 6.23 10.80 -21.87
CA GLU A 169 6.60 10.10 -23.11
C GLU A 169 6.85 8.62 -22.89
N GLY A 170 6.25 7.78 -23.73
CA GLY A 170 6.42 6.32 -23.67
C GLY A 170 5.76 5.65 -22.45
N THR A 171 4.79 6.31 -21.83
CA THR A 171 4.05 5.76 -20.70
C THR A 171 2.65 5.28 -21.08
N TYR A 172 2.20 4.25 -20.39
CA TYR A 172 0.85 3.69 -20.45
C TYR A 172 0.18 3.91 -19.08
N PRO A 173 -0.64 4.95 -18.92
CA PRO A 173 -1.27 5.24 -17.65
C PRO A 173 -2.12 4.04 -17.20
N LEU A 174 -2.07 3.75 -15.90
CA LEU A 174 -2.92 2.73 -15.30
C LEU A 174 -4.37 3.22 -15.32
N PRO A 175 -5.32 2.44 -15.88
CA PRO A 175 -6.74 2.76 -15.76
C PRO A 175 -7.16 2.82 -14.28
N GLU A 176 -8.11 3.69 -13.95
CA GLU A 176 -8.60 3.92 -12.59
C GLU A 176 -9.02 2.63 -11.88
N ALA A 177 -9.73 1.74 -12.59
CA ALA A 177 -10.13 0.43 -12.07
C ALA A 177 -8.94 -0.48 -11.70
N GLN A 178 -7.78 -0.23 -12.29
CA GLN A 178 -6.54 -0.94 -11.96
C GLN A 178 -5.82 -0.30 -10.78
N VAL A 179 -5.80 1.02 -10.71
CA VAL A 179 -5.22 1.76 -9.57
C VAL A 179 -6.01 1.50 -8.27
N ASP A 180 -7.34 1.30 -8.34
CA ASP A 180 -8.19 0.94 -7.20
C ASP A 180 -7.80 -0.40 -6.52
N ARG A 181 -7.00 -1.25 -7.18
CA ARG A 181 -6.46 -2.50 -6.59
C ARG A 181 -5.35 -2.27 -5.57
N PHE A 182 -4.66 -1.13 -5.64
CA PHE A 182 -3.70 -0.74 -4.61
C PHE A 182 -4.46 -0.26 -3.37
N MET A 183 -4.05 -0.76 -2.20
CA MET A 183 -4.61 -0.32 -0.92
C MET A 183 -4.31 1.15 -0.65
N LEU A 184 -3.07 1.55 -0.93
CA LEU A 184 -2.56 2.91 -0.72
C LEU A 184 -1.90 3.43 -2.00
N LYS A 185 -2.15 4.70 -2.32
CA LYS A 185 -1.35 5.50 -3.25
C LYS A 185 -0.69 6.62 -2.44
N THR A 186 0.63 6.57 -2.32
CA THR A 186 1.40 7.49 -1.50
C THR A 186 2.26 8.38 -2.38
N VAL A 187 2.13 9.68 -2.21
CA VAL A 187 2.99 10.68 -2.86
C VAL A 187 4.23 10.86 -2.01
N ILE A 188 5.38 10.78 -2.67
CA ILE A 188 6.70 10.91 -2.04
C ILE A 188 7.31 12.24 -2.46
N ASP A 189 7.59 13.05 -1.46
CA ASP A 189 8.25 14.35 -1.61
C ASP A 189 9.75 14.26 -1.36
N TYR A 190 10.45 15.34 -1.71
CA TYR A 190 11.87 15.50 -1.37
C TYR A 190 12.09 15.46 0.13
N PRO A 191 13.26 14.93 0.58
CA PRO A 191 13.64 14.99 1.99
C PRO A 191 13.82 16.45 2.43
N LYS A 192 13.69 16.69 3.72
CA LYS A 192 14.03 18.00 4.30
C LYS A 192 15.53 18.25 4.24
N LEU A 193 15.94 19.51 4.34
CA LEU A 193 17.35 19.90 4.26
C LEU A 193 18.25 19.13 5.25
N GLU A 194 17.77 18.93 6.48
CA GLU A 194 18.51 18.21 7.51
C GLU A 194 18.69 16.73 7.17
N ASP A 195 17.62 16.11 6.63
CA ASP A 195 17.63 14.71 6.20
C ASP A 195 18.56 14.52 4.99
N GLU A 196 18.52 15.43 4.02
CA GLU A 196 19.38 15.39 2.83
C GLU A 196 20.84 15.58 3.22
N GLN A 197 21.14 16.46 4.16
CA GLN A 197 22.50 16.62 4.71
C GLN A 197 23.00 15.32 5.36
N GLN A 198 22.14 14.60 6.07
CA GLN A 198 22.48 13.30 6.66
C GLN A 198 22.72 12.25 5.57
N ILE A 199 21.89 12.21 4.51
CA ILE A 199 22.04 11.31 3.35
C ILE A 199 23.41 11.55 2.69
N VAL A 200 23.77 12.80 2.41
CA VAL A 200 25.07 13.15 1.81
C VAL A 200 26.23 12.69 2.69
N ARG A 201 26.18 12.98 3.99
CA ARG A 201 27.23 12.58 4.93
C ARG A 201 27.41 11.06 5.01
N SER A 202 26.31 10.31 5.01
CA SER A 202 26.35 8.85 5.06
C SER A 202 26.95 8.25 3.78
N ASN A 203 26.55 8.78 2.62
CA ASN A 203 27.07 8.35 1.33
C ASN A 203 28.57 8.64 1.18
N LEU A 204 29.03 9.83 1.57
CA LEU A 204 30.45 10.21 1.50
C LEU A 204 31.35 9.36 2.41
N LYS A 205 30.83 8.88 3.53
CA LYS A 205 31.58 7.98 4.44
C LYS A 205 31.65 6.54 3.90
N GLY A 206 30.90 6.18 2.87
CA GLY A 206 30.88 4.83 2.30
C GLY A 206 30.41 3.73 3.26
N ALA A 207 29.83 4.10 4.41
CA ALA A 207 29.43 3.18 5.46
C ALA A 207 27.89 3.08 5.45
N PHE A 208 27.36 2.22 4.60
CA PHE A 208 25.97 1.79 4.77
C PHE A 208 25.90 0.74 5.87
N GLU A 209 25.10 0.99 6.88
CA GLU A 209 24.86 0.02 7.94
C GLU A 209 24.21 -1.23 7.38
N LYS A 210 24.71 -2.39 7.78
CA LYS A 210 24.11 -3.66 7.39
C LYS A 210 22.76 -3.82 8.10
N ILE A 211 21.74 -4.12 7.33
CA ILE A 211 20.40 -4.44 7.87
C ILE A 211 20.40 -5.86 8.43
N ASN A 212 19.96 -5.97 9.67
CA ASN A 212 19.78 -7.26 10.31
C ASN A 212 18.30 -7.68 10.27
N PRO A 213 18.01 -8.95 10.09
CA PRO A 213 16.67 -9.47 10.26
C PRO A 213 16.22 -9.32 11.71
N VAL A 214 15.18 -8.56 11.96
CA VAL A 214 14.63 -8.30 13.32
C VAL A 214 13.27 -8.92 13.53
N VAL A 215 12.63 -9.36 12.43
CA VAL A 215 11.29 -9.96 12.44
C VAL A 215 11.26 -11.08 11.39
N SER A 216 10.63 -12.18 11.72
CA SER A 216 10.42 -13.30 10.79
C SER A 216 9.12 -13.14 9.98
N VAL A 217 9.06 -13.79 8.82
CA VAL A 217 7.83 -13.92 8.01
C VAL A 217 6.66 -14.47 8.85
N LYS A 218 6.93 -15.41 9.78
CA LYS A 218 5.89 -15.99 10.66
C LYS A 218 5.30 -14.96 11.62
N GLU A 219 6.14 -14.10 12.19
CA GLU A 219 5.69 -13.02 13.08
C GLU A 219 4.86 -11.99 12.32
N ILE A 220 5.22 -11.64 11.08
CA ILE A 220 4.39 -10.79 10.22
C ILE A 220 3.03 -11.44 9.97
N LEU A 221 2.98 -12.74 9.66
CA LEU A 221 1.71 -13.45 9.45
C LEU A 221 0.85 -13.52 10.72
N SER A 222 1.48 -13.60 11.91
CA SER A 222 0.77 -13.47 13.19
C SER A 222 0.22 -12.07 13.38
N ALA A 223 1.03 -11.05 13.18
CA ALA A 223 0.62 -9.65 13.28
C ALA A 223 -0.53 -9.30 12.34
N GLN A 224 -0.53 -9.85 11.11
CA GLN A 224 -1.67 -9.69 10.18
C GLN A 224 -2.99 -10.25 10.71
N LYS A 225 -2.94 -11.28 11.57
CA LYS A 225 -4.15 -11.78 12.25
C LYS A 225 -4.53 -10.85 13.40
N SER A 226 -3.57 -10.43 14.20
CA SER A 226 -3.81 -9.53 15.34
C SER A 226 -4.38 -8.18 14.92
N VAL A 227 -3.98 -7.65 13.76
CA VAL A 227 -4.60 -6.44 13.18
C VAL A 227 -6.10 -6.61 12.96
N THR A 228 -6.57 -7.81 12.59
CA THR A 228 -8.03 -8.03 12.42
C THR A 228 -8.80 -7.94 13.73
N GLU A 229 -8.13 -8.19 14.87
CA GLU A 229 -8.70 -8.14 16.20
C GLU A 229 -8.71 -6.73 16.80
N VAL A 230 -8.00 -5.76 16.20
CA VAL A 230 -8.07 -4.35 16.62
C VAL A 230 -9.53 -3.89 16.61
N TYR A 231 -10.01 -3.42 17.75
CA TYR A 231 -11.40 -3.01 17.91
C TYR A 231 -11.70 -1.74 17.10
N MET A 232 -12.83 -1.74 16.44
CA MET A 232 -13.39 -0.57 15.77
C MET A 232 -14.83 -0.38 16.24
N ASP A 233 -15.12 0.76 16.85
CA ASP A 233 -16.45 1.11 17.29
C ASP A 233 -17.37 1.38 16.09
N GLU A 234 -18.67 1.07 16.21
CA GLU A 234 -19.67 1.33 15.16
C GLU A 234 -19.73 2.81 14.75
N LYS A 235 -19.43 3.72 15.65
CA LYS A 235 -19.35 5.16 15.34
C LYS A 235 -18.19 5.48 14.40
N ILE A 236 -17.04 4.79 14.56
CA ILE A 236 -15.90 4.94 13.64
C ILE A 236 -16.23 4.30 12.29
N GLU A 237 -16.90 3.15 12.27
CA GLU A 237 -17.36 2.54 11.01
C GLU A 237 -18.32 3.48 10.28
N LYS A 238 -19.27 4.08 11.00
CA LYS A 238 -20.18 5.08 10.44
C LYS A 238 -19.42 6.30 9.92
N TYR A 239 -18.47 6.83 10.66
CA TYR A 239 -17.64 7.95 10.24
C TYR A 239 -16.91 7.65 8.91
N ILE A 240 -16.31 6.46 8.77
CA ILE A 240 -15.69 6.00 7.53
C ILE A 240 -16.71 5.95 6.39
N LEU A 241 -17.91 5.39 6.64
CA LEU A 241 -18.96 5.29 5.64
C LEU A 241 -19.49 6.66 5.23
N ASP A 242 -19.68 7.59 6.16
CA ASP A 242 -20.14 8.95 5.87
C ASP A 242 -19.13 9.68 4.98
N ILE A 243 -17.82 9.54 5.25
CA ILE A 243 -16.76 10.08 4.38
C ILE A 243 -16.87 9.50 2.95
N ILE A 244 -16.96 8.18 2.83
CA ILE A 244 -17.05 7.52 1.53
C ILE A 244 -18.33 7.93 0.78
N PHE A 245 -19.48 7.98 1.46
CA PHE A 245 -20.74 8.39 0.86
C PHE A 245 -20.73 9.85 0.45
N ALA A 246 -20.04 10.72 1.18
CA ALA A 246 -19.86 12.13 0.80
C ALA A 246 -19.09 12.28 -0.53
N THR A 247 -18.19 11.34 -0.86
CA THR A 247 -17.53 11.34 -2.19
C THR A 247 -18.49 11.00 -3.34
N ARG A 248 -19.60 10.28 -3.07
CA ARG A 248 -20.58 9.84 -4.07
C ARG A 248 -21.81 10.75 -4.15
N TYR A 249 -22.23 11.26 -3.00
CA TYR A 249 -23.45 12.03 -2.80
C TYR A 249 -23.16 13.26 -1.93
N PRO A 250 -22.31 14.19 -2.38
CA PRO A 250 -21.89 15.34 -1.56
C PRO A 250 -23.07 16.19 -1.11
N GLU A 251 -24.14 16.29 -1.91
CA GLU A 251 -25.37 17.03 -1.59
C GLU A 251 -26.09 16.52 -0.33
N ARG A 252 -25.85 15.27 0.09
CA ARG A 252 -26.44 14.72 1.34
C ARG A 252 -25.69 15.14 2.60
N TYR A 253 -24.51 15.74 2.42
CA TYR A 253 -23.60 16.14 3.50
C TYR A 253 -23.34 17.64 3.49
N ASN A 254 -24.21 18.46 2.88
CA ASN A 254 -24.05 19.91 2.72
C ASN A 254 -22.75 20.30 2.01
N LEU A 255 -22.38 19.55 1.01
CA LEU A 255 -21.17 19.75 0.18
C LEU A 255 -21.56 19.89 -1.30
N ASP A 256 -22.65 20.61 -1.57
CA ASP A 256 -23.21 20.78 -2.92
C ASP A 256 -22.20 21.33 -3.92
N GLU A 257 -21.26 22.17 -3.46
CA GLU A 257 -20.18 22.74 -4.26
C GLU A 257 -19.17 21.69 -4.78
N LEU A 258 -19.10 20.50 -4.17
CA LEU A 258 -18.23 19.41 -4.65
C LEU A 258 -18.85 18.62 -5.80
N LYS A 259 -20.18 18.69 -5.96
CA LYS A 259 -20.90 17.88 -6.95
C LYS A 259 -20.42 18.11 -8.39
N PRO A 260 -20.20 19.34 -8.88
CA PRO A 260 -19.66 19.58 -10.23
C PRO A 260 -18.19 19.17 -10.39
N LEU A 261 -17.46 18.98 -9.29
CA LEU A 261 -16.03 18.71 -9.29
C LEU A 261 -15.69 17.21 -9.29
N ILE A 262 -16.63 16.34 -8.90
CA ILE A 262 -16.43 14.89 -8.77
C ILE A 262 -17.11 14.18 -9.93
N SER A 263 -16.33 13.47 -10.76
CA SER A 263 -16.86 12.62 -11.85
C SER A 263 -17.36 11.27 -11.32
N PHE A 264 -16.67 10.68 -10.35
CA PHE A 264 -17.07 9.49 -9.61
C PHE A 264 -16.44 9.46 -8.21
N GLY A 265 -17.18 8.91 -7.24
CA GLY A 265 -16.71 8.74 -5.86
C GLY A 265 -16.09 7.38 -5.60
N ALA A 266 -15.53 7.20 -4.41
CA ALA A 266 -14.83 5.99 -4.01
C ALA A 266 -15.71 4.74 -4.03
N SER A 267 -15.17 3.62 -4.52
CA SER A 267 -15.83 2.30 -4.53
C SER A 267 -15.93 1.70 -3.11
N PRO A 268 -16.70 0.58 -2.90
CA PRO A 268 -16.67 -0.13 -1.62
C PRO A 268 -15.28 -0.60 -1.17
N ARG A 269 -14.33 -0.75 -2.11
CA ARG A 269 -12.92 -0.99 -1.77
C ARG A 269 -12.33 0.17 -0.96
N GLY A 270 -12.77 1.39 -1.21
CA GLY A 270 -12.38 2.57 -0.41
C GLY A 270 -12.76 2.41 1.05
N SER A 271 -14.00 2.00 1.36
CA SER A 271 -14.47 1.75 2.73
C SER A 271 -13.66 0.64 3.41
N ILE A 272 -13.48 -0.50 2.73
CA ILE A 272 -12.75 -1.65 3.26
C ILE A 272 -11.28 -1.28 3.53
N ASN A 273 -10.63 -0.63 2.57
CA ASN A 273 -9.23 -0.27 2.68
C ASN A 273 -9.00 0.82 3.74
N LEU A 274 -9.92 1.78 3.88
CA LEU A 274 -9.82 2.82 4.90
C LEU A 274 -9.96 2.24 6.31
N ALA A 275 -10.93 1.35 6.52
CA ALA A 275 -11.09 0.64 7.79
C ALA A 275 -9.86 -0.25 8.11
N THR A 276 -9.35 -0.99 7.11
CA THR A 276 -8.19 -1.84 7.30
C THR A 276 -6.93 -1.02 7.57
N ALA A 277 -6.71 0.08 6.83
CA ALA A 277 -5.56 0.97 7.03
C ALA A 277 -5.60 1.65 8.41
N ALA A 278 -6.77 2.08 8.88
CA ALA A 278 -6.94 2.65 10.21
C ALA A 278 -6.63 1.64 11.32
N LYS A 279 -7.06 0.37 11.19
CA LYS A 279 -6.67 -0.72 12.10
C LYS A 279 -5.17 -0.98 12.10
N CYS A 280 -4.54 -1.01 10.93
CA CYS A 280 -3.09 -1.16 10.81
C CYS A 280 -2.36 0.02 11.46
N TYR A 281 -2.86 1.25 11.26
CA TYR A 281 -2.27 2.43 11.87
C TYR A 281 -2.36 2.41 13.39
N ALA A 282 -3.54 2.06 13.95
CA ALA A 282 -3.71 1.87 15.40
C ALA A 282 -2.75 0.79 15.95
N PHE A 283 -2.59 -0.34 15.24
CA PHE A 283 -1.64 -1.40 15.59
C PHE A 283 -0.19 -0.90 15.61
N ILE A 284 0.23 -0.13 14.59
CA ILE A 284 1.57 0.49 14.53
C ILE A 284 1.78 1.46 15.70
N LYS A 285 0.72 2.16 16.13
CA LYS A 285 0.73 3.04 17.32
C LYS A 285 0.55 2.27 18.62
N ARG A 286 0.63 0.92 18.58
CA ARG A 286 0.55 0.02 19.76
C ARG A 286 -0.78 0.13 20.52
N ARG A 287 -1.87 0.35 19.78
CA ARG A 287 -3.20 0.55 20.32
C ARG A 287 -4.16 -0.52 19.80
N GLY A 288 -4.95 -1.12 20.71
CA GLY A 288 -5.90 -2.18 20.42
C GLY A 288 -7.25 -1.69 19.91
N TYR A 289 -7.43 -0.41 19.65
CA TYR A 289 -8.67 0.20 19.15
C TYR A 289 -8.38 1.36 18.22
N VAL A 290 -9.30 1.61 17.28
CA VAL A 290 -9.21 2.70 16.31
C VAL A 290 -9.83 3.98 16.88
N ILE A 291 -9.21 5.12 16.59
CA ILE A 291 -9.72 6.47 16.88
C ILE A 291 -9.88 7.26 15.57
N PRO A 292 -10.66 8.35 15.55
CA PRO A 292 -10.86 9.15 14.33
C PRO A 292 -9.57 9.66 13.70
N GLU A 293 -8.57 9.97 14.52
CA GLU A 293 -7.25 10.42 14.06
C GLU A 293 -6.52 9.36 13.23
N ASP A 294 -6.76 8.07 13.48
CA ASP A 294 -6.17 7.00 12.67
C ASP A 294 -6.75 6.99 11.25
N VAL A 295 -8.06 7.22 11.14
CA VAL A 295 -8.74 7.36 9.85
C VAL A 295 -8.19 8.57 9.10
N ARG A 296 -8.06 9.72 9.77
CA ARG A 296 -7.51 10.95 9.19
C ARG A 296 -6.06 10.80 8.76
N ALA A 297 -5.25 10.05 9.51
CA ALA A 297 -3.84 9.83 9.20
C ALA A 297 -3.60 9.07 7.89
N VAL A 298 -4.54 8.23 7.45
CA VAL A 298 -4.37 7.37 6.28
C VAL A 298 -5.28 7.72 5.11
N ILE A 299 -6.26 8.61 5.31
CA ILE A 299 -7.34 8.86 4.36
C ILE A 299 -6.87 9.33 2.99
N LEU A 300 -5.90 10.23 2.92
CA LEU A 300 -5.38 10.75 1.66
C LEU A 300 -4.74 9.62 0.85
N ASP A 301 -3.92 8.78 1.47
CA ASP A 301 -3.26 7.67 0.79
C ASP A 301 -4.23 6.57 0.34
N VAL A 302 -5.37 6.43 1.05
CA VAL A 302 -6.41 5.47 0.67
C VAL A 302 -7.32 6.02 -0.42
N LEU A 303 -7.69 7.31 -0.41
CA LEU A 303 -8.76 7.84 -1.25
C LEU A 303 -8.31 8.67 -2.45
N ARG A 304 -7.09 9.23 -2.47
CA ARG A 304 -6.65 10.14 -3.56
C ARG A 304 -6.75 9.54 -4.97
N HIS A 305 -6.66 8.23 -5.09
CA HIS A 305 -6.74 7.50 -6.36
C HIS A 305 -8.11 6.83 -6.58
N ARG A 306 -9.11 7.17 -5.78
CA ARG A 306 -10.45 6.60 -5.80
C ARG A 306 -11.55 7.62 -6.08
N ILE A 307 -11.15 8.88 -6.23
CA ILE A 307 -12.05 9.99 -6.56
C ILE A 307 -11.62 10.53 -7.91
N GLY A 308 -12.51 10.42 -8.89
CA GLY A 308 -12.30 11.00 -10.21
C GLY A 308 -12.69 12.48 -10.22
N LEU A 309 -11.87 13.28 -10.84
CA LEU A 309 -12.10 14.71 -11.03
C LEU A 309 -12.83 14.97 -12.35
N THR A 310 -13.57 16.06 -12.43
CA THR A 310 -14.11 16.58 -13.68
C THR A 310 -13.11 17.52 -14.35
N TYR A 311 -13.30 17.80 -15.65
CA TYR A 311 -12.52 18.82 -16.35
C TYR A 311 -12.63 20.21 -15.70
N GLU A 312 -13.77 20.52 -15.06
CA GLU A 312 -13.98 21.76 -14.32
C GLU A 312 -13.03 21.83 -13.12
N ALA A 313 -12.93 20.76 -12.33
CA ALA A 313 -11.98 20.68 -11.22
C ALA A 313 -10.52 20.81 -11.69
N GLU A 314 -10.15 20.14 -12.79
CA GLU A 314 -8.81 20.26 -13.37
C GLU A 314 -8.49 21.68 -13.85
N ALA A 315 -9.45 22.35 -14.49
CA ALA A 315 -9.29 23.74 -14.95
C ALA A 315 -9.12 24.74 -13.79
N GLU A 316 -9.71 24.45 -12.63
CA GLU A 316 -9.57 25.23 -11.40
C GLU A 316 -8.35 24.79 -10.56
N ASN A 317 -7.55 23.81 -11.02
CA ASN A 317 -6.43 23.22 -10.27
C ASN A 317 -6.84 22.62 -8.92
N ILE A 318 -8.07 22.14 -8.81
CA ILE A 318 -8.56 21.44 -7.61
C ILE A 318 -8.07 19.98 -7.67
N THR A 319 -7.45 19.54 -6.59
CA THR A 319 -6.94 18.17 -6.45
C THR A 319 -7.92 17.25 -5.73
N SER A 320 -7.73 15.93 -5.87
CA SER A 320 -8.50 14.96 -5.09
C SER A 320 -8.28 15.12 -3.58
N GLU A 321 -7.08 15.55 -3.17
CA GLU A 321 -6.75 15.86 -1.79
C GLU A 321 -7.53 17.06 -1.25
N ASP A 322 -7.75 18.11 -2.06
CA ASP A 322 -8.56 19.25 -1.67
C ASP A 322 -10.02 18.84 -1.41
N ILE A 323 -10.56 17.97 -2.27
CA ILE A 323 -11.90 17.42 -2.10
C ILE A 323 -11.98 16.57 -0.83
N ILE A 324 -11.02 15.66 -0.61
CA ILE A 324 -10.98 14.81 0.60
C ILE A 324 -10.89 15.68 1.85
N ASN A 325 -10.01 16.67 1.87
CA ASN A 325 -9.85 17.58 3.01
C ASN A 325 -11.15 18.36 3.31
N LYS A 326 -11.85 18.82 2.29
CA LYS A 326 -13.15 19.49 2.45
C LYS A 326 -14.17 18.54 3.09
N ILE A 327 -14.29 17.31 2.59
CA ILE A 327 -15.18 16.28 3.15
C ILE A 327 -14.86 16.01 4.61
N VAL A 328 -13.59 15.75 4.95
CA VAL A 328 -13.16 15.42 6.32
C VAL A 328 -13.42 16.57 7.31
N ASN A 329 -13.38 17.81 6.83
CA ASN A 329 -13.64 18.99 7.67
C ASN A 329 -15.13 19.23 7.96
N VAL A 330 -16.03 18.71 7.12
CA VAL A 330 -17.50 18.87 7.28
C VAL A 330 -18.11 17.66 8.00
N ILE A 331 -17.61 16.44 7.73
CA ILE A 331 -18.15 15.24 8.38
C ILE A 331 -17.86 15.26 9.87
N GLU A 332 -18.92 15.06 10.66
CA GLU A 332 -18.87 15.06 12.13
C GLU A 332 -17.98 13.94 12.66
N VAL A 333 -17.08 14.29 13.55
CA VAL A 333 -16.18 13.34 14.21
C VAL A 333 -16.90 12.71 15.39
N PRO A 334 -16.92 11.37 15.52
CA PRO A 334 -17.63 10.66 16.58
C PRO A 334 -17.01 10.84 17.99
#